data_9dc5d3f35528cf1972ec96f4025f0358
#
_entry.id   9dc5d3f35528cf1972ec96f4025f0358
#
_cell.length_a   1.000
_cell.length_b   1.000
_cell.length_c   1.000
_cell.angle_alpha   90.00
_cell.angle_beta   90.00
_cell.angle_gamma   90.00
#
_symmetry.space_group_name_H-M   'P 1'
#
loop_
_entity.id
_entity.type
_entity.pdbx_description
1 polymer ?
#
loop_
_entity_poly.entity_id
_entity_poly.type
_entity_poly.pdbx_seq_one_letter_code
_entity_poly.pdbx_strand_id
1 'polypeptide(L)'
;MKVTITAKKLTINQSFTDYATQKLSAKLDRFFPEEAEAKITLEERRELIILELTVKYNGIIYRAEQSAKDKNDALDVTVDRVIRQIRKQKTKVEKSLRTGAFEGLAPAAEEKEY
;
A
#
# COMPACT_ATOMS: atom_id res chain seq x y z
N MET A 1 5.91 -7.72 8.88
CA MET A 1 5.90 -7.23 7.49
C MET A 1 7.29 -6.74 7.11
N LYS A 2 7.75 -7.16 5.96
CA LYS A 2 9.06 -6.73 5.47
C LYS A 2 8.88 -5.49 4.62
N VAL A 3 9.61 -4.42 4.94
CA VAL A 3 9.48 -3.13 4.26
C VAL A 3 10.73 -2.84 3.44
N THR A 4 10.53 -2.48 2.18
CA THR A 4 11.62 -2.08 1.29
C THR A 4 11.30 -0.71 0.74
N ILE A 5 12.27 0.21 0.77
CA ILE A 5 12.09 1.57 0.30
C ILE A 5 13.11 1.86 -0.78
N THR A 6 12.64 2.33 -1.93
CA THR A 6 13.48 2.67 -3.06
C THR A 6 13.14 4.09 -3.52
N ALA A 7 14.15 4.85 -3.90
CA ALA A 7 13.94 6.21 -4.38
C ALA A 7 14.68 6.44 -5.68
N LYS A 8 14.06 7.24 -6.56
CA LYS A 8 14.68 7.67 -7.83
C LYS A 8 14.70 9.19 -7.84
N LYS A 9 15.86 9.75 -8.15
CA LYS A 9 16.05 11.20 -8.28
C LYS A 9 15.84 11.97 -6.98
N LEU A 10 15.87 11.27 -5.85
CA LEU A 10 15.86 11.93 -4.55
C LEU A 10 16.51 11.02 -3.54
N THR A 11 16.92 11.62 -2.42
CA THR A 11 17.58 10.90 -1.36
C THR A 11 16.60 10.68 -0.21
N ILE A 12 16.62 9.48 0.36
CA ILE A 12 15.80 9.16 1.51
C ILE A 12 16.69 9.21 2.74
N ASN A 13 16.26 9.94 3.77
CA ASN A 13 17.00 9.95 5.01
C ASN A 13 16.43 8.92 5.98
N GLN A 14 17.16 8.69 7.06
CA GLN A 14 16.75 7.71 8.06
C GLN A 14 15.43 8.10 8.73
N SER A 15 15.21 9.39 8.87
CA SER A 15 13.98 9.89 9.46
C SER A 15 12.75 9.42 8.69
N PHE A 16 12.80 9.48 7.36
CA PHE A 16 11.68 9.01 6.56
C PHE A 16 11.54 7.49 6.64
N THR A 17 12.66 6.79 6.61
CA THR A 17 12.64 5.33 6.72
C THR A 17 11.98 4.91 8.03
N ASP A 18 12.35 5.55 9.12
CA ASP A 18 11.77 5.25 10.42
C ASP A 18 10.28 5.57 10.46
N TYR A 19 9.92 6.72 9.93
CA TYR A 19 8.51 7.13 9.90
C TYR A 19 7.68 6.14 9.08
N ALA A 20 8.17 5.77 7.91
CA ALA A 20 7.44 4.86 7.02
C ALA A 20 7.28 3.49 7.65
N THR A 21 8.36 2.95 8.22
CA THR A 21 8.32 1.64 8.85
C THR A 21 7.34 1.64 10.01
N GLN A 22 7.39 2.68 10.83
CA GLN A 22 6.51 2.77 11.98
C GLN A 22 5.05 2.94 11.56
N LYS A 23 4.81 3.75 10.54
CA LYS A 23 3.46 3.98 10.03
C LYS A 23 2.86 2.69 9.47
N LEU A 24 3.64 1.96 8.68
CA LEU A 24 3.15 0.71 8.11
C LEU A 24 2.87 -0.32 9.21
N SER A 25 3.75 -0.44 10.19
CA SER A 25 3.50 -1.33 11.31
C SER A 25 2.23 -0.95 12.05
N ALA A 26 2.10 0.33 12.39
CA ALA A 26 0.96 0.78 13.19
C ALA A 26 -0.37 0.58 12.47
N LYS A 27 -0.38 0.74 11.15
CA LYS A 27 -1.63 0.71 10.39
C LYS A 27 -1.93 -0.61 9.71
N LEU A 28 -0.91 -1.36 9.34
CA LEU A 28 -1.11 -2.55 8.52
C LEU A 28 -0.81 -3.88 9.19
N ASP A 29 -0.04 -3.90 10.28
CA ASP A 29 0.31 -5.17 10.92
C ASP A 29 -0.91 -5.98 11.34
N ARG A 30 -1.98 -5.33 11.71
CA ARG A 30 -3.19 -6.05 12.13
C ARG A 30 -3.87 -6.78 10.98
N PHE A 31 -3.53 -6.42 9.74
CA PHE A 31 -4.11 -7.07 8.57
C PHE A 31 -3.22 -8.14 7.98
N PHE A 32 -1.93 -8.12 8.30
CA PHE A 32 -0.97 -8.98 7.65
C PHE A 32 -0.01 -9.62 8.66
N PRO A 33 0.34 -10.89 8.44
CA PRO A 33 1.39 -11.52 9.26
C PRO A 33 2.77 -11.06 8.82
N GLU A 34 3.80 -11.57 9.46
CA GLU A 34 5.17 -11.17 9.17
C GLU A 34 5.63 -11.51 7.76
N GLU A 35 5.00 -12.48 7.13
CA GLU A 35 5.40 -12.90 5.78
C GLU A 35 5.00 -11.89 4.72
N ALA A 36 4.15 -10.95 5.05
CA ALA A 36 3.74 -9.93 4.08
C ALA A 36 4.91 -9.02 3.74
N GLU A 37 4.90 -8.50 2.52
CA GLU A 37 5.94 -7.60 2.04
C GLU A 37 5.34 -6.28 1.61
N ALA A 38 5.99 -5.19 1.98
CA ALA A 38 5.58 -3.87 1.57
C ALA A 38 6.74 -3.20 0.85
N LYS A 39 6.47 -2.59 -0.28
CA LYS A 39 7.48 -1.88 -1.05
C LYS A 39 7.02 -0.46 -1.29
N ILE A 40 7.86 0.49 -0.95
CA ILE A 40 7.60 1.90 -1.19
C ILE A 40 8.58 2.37 -2.25
N THR A 41 8.07 2.97 -3.31
CA THR A 41 8.89 3.54 -4.37
C THR A 41 8.60 5.02 -4.43
N LEU A 42 9.66 5.82 -4.43
CA LEU A 42 9.54 7.26 -4.48
C LEU A 42 10.25 7.80 -5.71
N GLU A 43 9.65 8.79 -6.33
CA GLU A 43 10.29 9.46 -7.47
C GLU A 43 9.94 10.94 -7.41
N GLU A 44 10.95 11.79 -7.64
CA GLU A 44 10.68 13.22 -7.70
C GLU A 44 10.43 13.61 -9.15
N ARG A 45 9.35 14.36 -9.38
CA ARG A 45 8.99 14.78 -10.72
C ARG A 45 8.32 16.15 -10.64
N ARG A 46 8.95 17.15 -11.23
CA ARG A 46 8.41 18.52 -11.28
C ARG A 46 7.99 19.04 -9.92
N GLU A 47 8.91 19.00 -8.98
CA GLU A 47 8.69 19.50 -7.62
C GLU A 47 7.68 18.71 -6.82
N LEU A 48 7.17 17.62 -7.36
CA LEU A 48 6.28 16.74 -6.62
C LEU A 48 6.98 15.42 -6.38
N ILE A 49 6.59 14.76 -5.32
CA ILE A 49 7.08 13.43 -5.01
C ILE A 49 5.95 12.46 -5.29
N ILE A 50 6.23 11.48 -6.13
CA ILE A 50 5.28 10.43 -6.44
C ILE A 50 5.67 9.22 -5.61
N LEU A 51 4.75 8.76 -4.78
CA LEU A 51 5.00 7.62 -3.91
C LEU A 51 4.04 6.50 -4.28
N GLU A 52 4.60 5.31 -4.50
CA GLU A 52 3.80 4.12 -4.75
C GLU A 52 4.04 3.15 -3.62
N LEU A 53 2.96 2.69 -3.00
CA LEU A 53 3.01 1.68 -1.96
C LEU A 53 2.39 0.40 -2.50
N THR A 54 3.15 -0.69 -2.43
CA THR A 54 2.67 -2.00 -2.84
C THR A 54 2.80 -2.94 -1.65
N VAL A 55 1.71 -3.61 -1.30
CA VAL A 55 1.72 -4.61 -0.24
C VAL A 55 1.30 -5.93 -0.86
N LYS A 56 2.11 -6.96 -0.64
CA LYS A 56 1.87 -8.27 -1.22
C LYS A 56 1.79 -9.32 -0.13
N TYR A 57 0.73 -10.11 -0.17
CA TYR A 57 0.57 -11.20 0.76
C TYR A 57 -0.34 -12.26 0.17
N ASN A 58 0.10 -13.50 0.21
CA ASN A 58 -0.72 -14.65 -0.17
C ASN A 58 -1.27 -14.54 -1.59
N GLY A 59 -0.45 -14.04 -2.51
CA GLY A 59 -0.84 -13.91 -3.91
C GLY A 59 -1.69 -12.71 -4.23
N ILE A 60 -2.05 -11.93 -3.23
CA ILE A 60 -2.85 -10.72 -3.43
C ILE A 60 -1.93 -9.50 -3.34
N ILE A 61 -2.10 -8.57 -4.26
CA ILE A 61 -1.30 -7.35 -4.29
C ILE A 61 -2.22 -6.15 -4.08
N TYR A 62 -1.87 -5.33 -3.10
CA TYR A 62 -2.56 -4.06 -2.85
C TYR A 62 -1.62 -2.95 -3.28
N ARG A 63 -2.11 -1.99 -4.02
CA ARG A 63 -1.26 -0.93 -4.57
C ARG A 63 -1.97 0.40 -4.52
N ALA A 64 -1.25 1.43 -4.13
CA ALA A 64 -1.75 2.80 -4.16
C ALA A 64 -0.63 3.74 -4.53
N GLU A 65 -0.96 4.82 -5.22
CA GLU A 65 0.02 5.82 -5.65
C GLU A 65 -0.53 7.19 -5.36
N GLN A 66 0.33 8.10 -4.94
CA GLN A 66 -0.08 9.46 -4.63
C GLN A 66 1.08 10.43 -4.90
N SER A 67 0.74 11.57 -5.47
CA SER A 67 1.68 12.67 -5.66
C SER A 67 1.44 13.70 -4.57
N ALA A 68 2.52 14.26 -4.03
CA ALA A 68 2.42 15.31 -3.02
C ALA A 68 3.73 16.06 -2.97
N LYS A 69 3.72 17.24 -2.37
CA LYS A 69 4.94 18.00 -2.18
C LYS A 69 5.79 17.39 -1.08
N ASP A 70 5.15 16.74 -0.11
CA ASP A 70 5.83 16.11 1.01
C ASP A 70 5.64 14.61 0.94
N LYS A 71 6.75 13.88 1.05
CA LYS A 71 6.69 12.42 0.99
C LYS A 71 5.91 11.79 2.14
N ASN A 72 5.89 12.45 3.30
CA ASN A 72 5.11 11.95 4.42
C ASN A 72 3.62 12.02 4.13
N ASP A 73 3.18 13.11 3.51
CA ASP A 73 1.77 13.25 3.13
C ASP A 73 1.38 12.21 2.09
N ALA A 74 2.25 11.98 1.12
CA ALA A 74 1.99 10.96 0.10
C ALA A 74 1.88 9.58 0.73
N LEU A 75 2.75 9.29 1.68
CA LEU A 75 2.70 8.00 2.37
C LEU A 75 1.40 7.82 3.14
N ASP A 76 0.98 8.85 3.87
CA ASP A 76 -0.24 8.77 4.66
C ASP A 76 -1.45 8.46 3.78
N VAL A 77 -1.54 9.10 2.64
CA VAL A 77 -2.65 8.88 1.72
C VAL A 77 -2.61 7.47 1.14
N THR A 78 -1.42 7.00 0.74
CA THR A 78 -1.32 5.66 0.15
C THR A 78 -1.63 4.57 1.16
N VAL A 79 -1.22 4.75 2.41
CA VAL A 79 -1.55 3.78 3.46
C VAL A 79 -3.07 3.70 3.65
N ASP A 80 -3.73 4.85 3.70
CA ASP A 80 -5.19 4.86 3.84
C ASP A 80 -5.89 4.19 2.66
N ARG A 81 -5.36 4.38 1.45
CA ARG A 81 -5.93 3.76 0.27
C ARG A 81 -5.75 2.24 0.29
N VAL A 82 -4.59 1.78 0.74
CA VAL A 82 -4.36 0.33 0.85
C VAL A 82 -5.32 -0.27 1.87
N ILE A 83 -5.52 0.40 3.00
CA ILE A 83 -6.48 -0.08 4.00
C ILE A 83 -7.87 -0.19 3.40
N ARG A 84 -8.27 0.78 2.59
CA ARG A 84 -9.56 0.75 1.94
C ARG A 84 -9.68 -0.43 0.99
N GLN A 85 -8.60 -0.72 0.25
CA GLN A 85 -8.59 -1.87 -0.65
C GLN A 85 -8.72 -3.18 0.13
N ILE A 86 -8.04 -3.28 1.26
CA ILE A 86 -8.11 -4.47 2.11
C ILE A 86 -9.55 -4.71 2.54
N ARG A 87 -10.23 -3.67 2.98
CA ARG A 87 -11.62 -3.78 3.43
C ARG A 87 -12.54 -4.20 2.29
N LYS A 88 -12.34 -3.64 1.11
CA LYS A 88 -13.15 -4.03 -0.06
C LYS A 88 -12.91 -5.47 -0.45
N GLN A 89 -11.66 -5.91 -0.46
CA GLN A 89 -11.33 -7.26 -0.83
C GLN A 89 -11.95 -8.26 0.15
N LYS A 90 -11.87 -7.96 1.43
CA LYS A 90 -12.47 -8.82 2.45
C LYS A 90 -13.97 -8.94 2.26
N THR A 91 -14.64 -7.84 1.97
CA THR A 91 -16.08 -7.84 1.73
C THR A 91 -16.43 -8.69 0.51
N LYS A 92 -15.66 -8.57 -0.56
CA LYS A 92 -15.90 -9.36 -1.76
C LYS A 92 -15.74 -10.85 -1.49
N VAL A 93 -14.74 -11.22 -0.74
CA VAL A 93 -14.53 -12.62 -0.40
C VAL A 93 -15.69 -13.17 0.41
N GLU A 94 -16.17 -12.40 1.38
CA GLU A 94 -17.29 -12.83 2.20
C GLU A 94 -18.56 -13.01 1.37
N LYS A 95 -18.81 -12.08 0.45
CA LYS A 95 -19.97 -12.21 -0.44
C LYS A 95 -19.84 -13.41 -1.35
N SER A 96 -18.66 -13.63 -1.90
CA SER A 96 -18.43 -14.77 -2.79
C SER A 96 -18.62 -16.09 -2.07
N LEU A 97 -18.18 -16.19 -0.83
CA LEU A 97 -18.38 -17.40 -0.05
C LEU A 97 -19.85 -17.69 0.17
N ARG A 98 -20.62 -16.64 0.42
CA ARG A 98 -22.06 -16.83 0.65
C ARG A 98 -22.79 -17.27 -0.62
N THR A 99 -22.35 -16.78 -1.76
CA THR A 99 -22.98 -17.13 -3.03
C THR A 99 -22.32 -18.31 -3.71
N GLY A 100 -21.16 -18.74 -3.22
CA GLY A 100 -20.42 -19.83 -3.83
C GLY A 100 -19.69 -19.43 -5.08
N ALA A 101 -19.51 -18.14 -5.32
CA ALA A 101 -18.89 -17.66 -6.54
C ALA A 101 -17.55 -17.00 -6.25
N PHE A 102 -16.47 -17.71 -6.58
CA PHE A 102 -15.13 -17.16 -6.45
C PHE A 102 -14.57 -16.65 -7.75
N GLU A 103 -15.05 -17.15 -8.85
CA GLU A 103 -14.54 -16.68 -10.14
C GLU A 103 -14.85 -15.20 -10.27
N GLY A 104 -13.92 -14.48 -10.81
CA GLY A 104 -14.11 -13.07 -11.00
C GLY A 104 -13.65 -12.21 -9.84
N LEU A 105 -13.17 -12.83 -8.79
CA LEU A 105 -12.56 -12.04 -7.73
C LEU A 105 -11.27 -11.46 -8.26
N ALA A 106 -11.27 -10.19 -8.57
CA ALA A 106 -10.08 -9.53 -9.07
C ALA A 106 -9.16 -9.18 -7.91
N PRO A 107 -7.85 -9.12 -8.16
CA PRO A 107 -6.93 -8.60 -7.15
C PRO A 107 -7.33 -7.18 -6.81
N ALA A 108 -7.16 -6.80 -5.56
CA ALA A 108 -7.47 -5.45 -5.13
C ALA A 108 -6.42 -4.44 -5.56
N ALA A 109 -5.41 -4.88 -6.29
CA ALA A 109 -4.24 -4.07 -6.60
C ALA A 109 -4.52 -2.81 -7.37
N GLU A 110 -5.50 -2.84 -8.23
CA GLU A 110 -5.76 -1.72 -9.13
C GLU A 110 -6.94 -0.87 -8.68
N GLU A 111 -7.07 -0.68 -7.42
CA GLU A 111 -8.13 0.14 -6.89
C GLU A 111 -7.96 1.58 -7.34
N LYS A 112 -8.85 2.05 -8.17
CA LYS A 112 -8.81 3.41 -8.70
C LYS A 112 -9.91 4.24 -8.10
N GLU A 113 -9.95 4.27 -6.84
CA GLU A 113 -10.96 4.97 -6.10
C GLU A 113 -10.59 6.42 -5.90
N TYR A 114 -11.48 7.29 -5.99
CA TYR A 114 -11.20 8.73 -5.92
C TYR A 114 -12.22 9.44 -5.07
#